data_d2ae1ab33705f713958c9728d8ec57f6
#
_entry.id   d2ae1ab33705f713958c9728d8ec57f6
#
_cell.length_a   1.000
_cell.length_b   1.000
_cell.length_c   1.000
_cell.angle_alpha   90.00
_cell.angle_beta   90.00
_cell.angle_gamma   90.00
#
_symmetry.space_group_name_H-M   'P 1'
#
loop_
_entity.id
_entity.type
_entity.pdbx_description
1 polymer ?
#
loop_
_entity_poly.entity_id
_entity_poly.type
_entity_poly.pdbx_seq_one_letter_code
_entity_poly.pdbx_strand_id
1 'polypeptide(L)'
;MARCSSELIQLICLHSAHKLARDQLSGGNPVSPASVDIAKHILMVFGIILALGTACAVIAQKLKMPDVVVFLVIGMLLGPDMAGMIDIKADSALNQLVLIFGSCYILFDGGASLRLKVLKEVWFTIVMLATVGVLITAAITSVAAYYLLGVPFIVALLLASTIASTDPATLVPVFRQVRIKDRVAQTVMSESAFNDATGAILTFAVLAIAMGHGEISISSVLLDLLKQASFGLITGLILGYLGALFIAHEKFSFLQDYAPVVSLMAVIGAFLTADGLQASGFMAVFVFGIMLGNKDVFGFSMGEDEQGKLDDFVLTTALIMRMFIFILLGSQVDFALMNKYLVGGVAVVAVFMLVARPVTVFLCALPDRRTKWTIKELLFMSWTRETGVIPGALAGLLMGMGAPGAKLIASVTFLAILMTILIQATTTRWLAGKLDLLAKD
;
A
#
# COMPACT_ATOMS: atom_id res chain seq x y z
N MET A 1 0.91 -27.07 24.25
CA MET A 1 0.11 -27.46 23.08
C MET A 1 0.30 -26.51 21.88
N ALA A 2 0.77 -25.28 22.05
CA ALA A 2 0.95 -24.31 20.93
C ALA A 2 2.18 -24.53 20.01
N ARG A 3 3.14 -25.37 20.37
CA ARG A 3 4.28 -25.71 19.51
C ARG A 3 3.97 -26.77 18.42
N CYS A 4 2.93 -27.55 18.58
CA CYS A 4 2.60 -28.64 17.66
C CYS A 4 1.81 -28.17 16.42
N SER A 5 1.13 -27.00 16.48
CA SER A 5 0.33 -26.50 15.37
C SER A 5 1.15 -25.68 14.35
N SER A 6 2.22 -25.02 14.78
CA SER A 6 3.07 -24.25 13.84
C SER A 6 3.97 -25.16 12.99
N GLU A 7 4.48 -26.24 13.57
CA GLU A 7 5.26 -27.24 12.82
C GLU A 7 4.39 -28.01 11.81
N LEU A 8 3.13 -28.25 12.14
CA LEU A 8 2.20 -28.95 11.24
C LEU A 8 1.84 -28.09 10.02
N ILE A 9 1.65 -26.80 10.19
CA ILE A 9 1.38 -25.85 9.10
C ILE A 9 2.62 -25.65 8.23
N GLN A 10 3.81 -25.53 8.81
CA GLN A 10 5.06 -25.48 8.06
C GLN A 10 5.34 -26.79 7.30
N LEU A 11 5.08 -27.94 7.90
CA LEU A 11 5.19 -29.24 7.23
C LEU A 11 4.17 -29.39 6.09
N ILE A 12 2.95 -28.92 6.25
CA ILE A 12 1.91 -28.97 5.21
C ILE A 12 2.27 -28.01 4.06
N CYS A 13 2.73 -26.79 4.34
CA CYS A 13 3.15 -25.83 3.30
C CYS A 13 4.42 -26.31 2.58
N LEU A 14 5.43 -26.81 3.30
CA LEU A 14 6.65 -27.38 2.70
C LEU A 14 6.36 -28.67 1.93
N HIS A 15 5.49 -29.53 2.44
CA HIS A 15 5.11 -30.76 1.75
C HIS A 15 4.27 -30.51 0.50
N SER A 16 3.36 -29.52 0.54
CA SER A 16 2.58 -29.10 -0.63
C SER A 16 3.45 -28.41 -1.68
N ALA A 17 4.36 -27.55 -1.28
CA ALA A 17 5.31 -26.89 -2.18
C ALA A 17 6.30 -27.91 -2.79
N HIS A 18 6.79 -28.85 -2.00
CA HIS A 18 7.69 -29.91 -2.48
C HIS A 18 6.97 -30.93 -3.39
N LYS A 19 5.69 -31.20 -3.12
CA LYS A 19 4.86 -32.07 -3.97
C LYS A 19 4.53 -31.40 -5.30
N LEU A 20 4.12 -30.10 -5.28
CA LEU A 20 3.91 -29.29 -6.49
C LEU A 20 5.19 -29.15 -7.32
N ALA A 21 6.34 -28.90 -6.69
CA ALA A 21 7.62 -28.83 -7.38
C ALA A 21 8.06 -30.17 -7.94
N ARG A 22 7.80 -31.28 -7.23
CA ARG A 22 8.16 -32.63 -7.68
C ARG A 22 7.26 -33.10 -8.83
N ASP A 23 5.96 -32.79 -8.78
CA ASP A 23 4.99 -33.14 -9.84
C ASP A 23 5.23 -32.30 -11.12
N GLN A 24 5.77 -31.08 -10.98
CA GLN A 24 6.18 -30.26 -12.13
C GLN A 24 7.55 -30.66 -12.72
N LEU A 25 8.46 -31.22 -11.91
CA LEU A 25 9.82 -31.61 -12.35
C LEU A 25 9.92 -33.06 -12.85
N SER A 26 8.94 -33.94 -12.52
CA SER A 26 8.99 -35.37 -12.90
C SER A 26 8.23 -35.74 -14.16
N GLY A 27 7.50 -34.80 -14.76
CA GLY A 27 6.78 -35.05 -16.02
C GLY A 27 7.20 -34.07 -17.08
N GLY A 28 8.02 -34.48 -18.01
CA GLY A 28 8.24 -33.78 -19.29
C GLY A 28 6.95 -33.79 -20.15
N ASN A 29 5.86 -33.28 -19.59
CA ASN A 29 4.66 -33.03 -20.35
C ASN A 29 4.91 -31.83 -21.27
N PRO A 30 4.64 -31.95 -22.58
CA PRO A 30 4.66 -30.79 -23.47
C PRO A 30 3.74 -29.72 -22.86
N VAL A 31 4.22 -28.47 -22.86
CA VAL A 31 3.46 -27.30 -22.39
C VAL A 31 2.04 -27.43 -22.95
N SER A 32 1.04 -27.52 -22.09
CA SER A 32 -0.33 -27.75 -22.54
C SER A 32 -0.77 -26.55 -23.42
N PRO A 33 -1.49 -26.76 -24.52
CA PRO A 33 -2.02 -25.67 -25.33
C PRO A 33 -2.72 -24.61 -24.49
N ALA A 34 -3.41 -25.02 -23.44
CA ALA A 34 -4.08 -24.12 -22.49
C ALA A 34 -3.12 -23.20 -21.74
N SER A 35 -1.91 -23.64 -21.37
CA SER A 35 -0.94 -22.77 -20.69
C SER A 35 -0.36 -21.70 -21.61
N VAL A 36 -0.17 -22.00 -22.89
CA VAL A 36 0.28 -21.05 -23.91
C VAL A 36 -0.79 -19.99 -24.18
N ASP A 37 -2.06 -20.39 -24.24
CA ASP A 37 -3.15 -19.46 -24.49
C ASP A 37 -3.40 -18.55 -23.29
N ILE A 38 -3.27 -19.05 -22.05
CA ILE A 38 -3.28 -18.24 -20.82
C ILE A 38 -2.14 -17.23 -20.86
N ALA A 39 -0.92 -17.65 -21.21
CA ALA A 39 0.24 -16.76 -21.27
C ALA A 39 0.05 -15.64 -22.31
N LYS A 40 -0.49 -15.97 -23.49
CA LYS A 40 -0.83 -14.99 -24.53
C LYS A 40 -1.89 -14.01 -24.06
N HIS A 41 -2.92 -14.48 -23.36
CA HIS A 41 -3.95 -13.63 -22.79
C HIS A 41 -3.36 -12.66 -21.76
N ILE A 42 -2.53 -13.14 -20.84
CA ILE A 42 -1.84 -12.30 -19.86
C ILE A 42 -0.94 -11.26 -20.56
N LEU A 43 -0.19 -11.68 -21.58
CA LEU A 43 0.66 -10.76 -22.35
C LEU A 43 -0.17 -9.68 -23.08
N MET A 44 -1.32 -10.06 -23.63
CA MET A 44 -2.25 -9.10 -24.22
C MET A 44 -2.77 -8.10 -23.20
N VAL A 45 -3.19 -8.55 -22.02
CA VAL A 45 -3.64 -7.68 -20.92
C VAL A 45 -2.52 -6.72 -20.50
N PHE A 46 -1.29 -7.21 -20.39
CA PHE A 46 -0.13 -6.36 -20.06
C PHE A 46 0.10 -5.30 -21.14
N GLY A 47 0.03 -5.68 -22.40
CA GLY A 47 0.14 -4.73 -23.52
C GLY A 47 -0.95 -3.66 -23.50
N ILE A 48 -2.20 -4.04 -23.23
CA ILE A 48 -3.34 -3.12 -23.09
C ILE A 48 -3.12 -2.15 -21.93
N ILE A 49 -2.71 -2.66 -20.76
CA ILE A 49 -2.44 -1.82 -19.57
C ILE A 49 -1.36 -0.79 -19.87
N LEU A 50 -0.23 -1.20 -20.47
CA LEU A 50 0.85 -0.29 -20.79
C LEU A 50 0.45 0.75 -21.84
N ALA A 51 -0.23 0.34 -22.91
CA ALA A 51 -0.65 1.24 -23.98
C ALA A 51 -1.68 2.27 -23.52
N LEU A 52 -2.76 1.79 -22.88
CA LEU A 52 -3.80 2.68 -22.37
C LEU A 52 -3.34 3.45 -21.13
N GLY A 53 -2.56 2.83 -20.26
CA GLY A 53 -1.96 3.51 -19.10
C GLY A 53 -1.09 4.70 -19.53
N THR A 54 -0.25 4.53 -20.56
CA THR A 54 0.57 5.63 -21.11
C THR A 54 -0.31 6.74 -21.68
N ALA A 55 -1.33 6.40 -22.47
CA ALA A 55 -2.28 7.38 -22.99
C ALA A 55 -3.01 8.13 -21.85
N CYS A 56 -3.43 7.41 -20.83
CA CYS A 56 -4.08 7.94 -19.64
C CYS A 56 -3.15 8.86 -18.83
N ALA A 57 -1.86 8.53 -18.70
CA ALA A 57 -0.88 9.39 -18.04
C ALA A 57 -0.75 10.75 -18.76
N VAL A 58 -0.73 10.75 -20.09
CA VAL A 58 -0.73 12.00 -20.88
C VAL A 58 -2.02 12.80 -20.67
N ILE A 59 -3.17 12.13 -20.61
CA ILE A 59 -4.47 12.78 -20.34
C ILE A 59 -4.47 13.39 -18.94
N ALA A 60 -4.02 12.64 -17.94
CA ALA A 60 -3.94 13.09 -16.55
C ALA A 60 -3.08 14.36 -16.42
N GLN A 61 -1.92 14.41 -17.09
CA GLN A 61 -1.06 15.59 -17.12
C GLN A 61 -1.76 16.81 -17.74
N LYS A 62 -2.47 16.62 -18.87
CA LYS A 62 -3.22 17.71 -19.53
C LYS A 62 -4.38 18.21 -18.66
N LEU A 63 -5.07 17.34 -17.98
CA LEU A 63 -6.18 17.67 -17.07
C LEU A 63 -5.69 18.16 -15.70
N LYS A 64 -4.37 18.09 -15.42
CA LYS A 64 -3.77 18.42 -14.12
C LYS A 64 -4.40 17.63 -12.97
N MET A 65 -4.75 16.36 -13.24
CA MET A 65 -5.29 15.40 -12.28
C MET A 65 -4.22 14.35 -11.94
N PRO A 66 -4.30 13.74 -10.75
CA PRO A 66 -3.46 12.58 -10.42
C PRO A 66 -3.69 11.43 -11.42
N ASP A 67 -2.61 10.82 -11.89
CA ASP A 67 -2.64 9.73 -12.88
C ASP A 67 -3.42 8.51 -12.37
N VAL A 68 -3.32 8.21 -11.08
CA VAL A 68 -4.04 7.10 -10.42
C VAL A 68 -5.55 7.17 -10.57
N VAL A 69 -6.13 8.38 -10.62
CA VAL A 69 -7.57 8.59 -10.85
C VAL A 69 -7.96 8.08 -12.23
N VAL A 70 -7.18 8.47 -13.24
CA VAL A 70 -7.46 8.10 -14.64
C VAL A 70 -7.24 6.60 -14.85
N PHE A 71 -6.18 6.03 -14.25
CA PHE A 71 -5.91 4.58 -14.28
C PHE A 71 -7.06 3.78 -13.68
N LEU A 72 -7.57 4.21 -12.52
CA LEU A 72 -8.69 3.53 -11.86
C LEU A 72 -9.94 3.56 -12.72
N VAL A 73 -10.30 4.73 -13.27
CA VAL A 73 -11.48 4.89 -14.13
C VAL A 73 -11.36 4.06 -15.41
N ILE A 74 -10.21 4.08 -16.08
CA ILE A 74 -10.03 3.26 -17.28
C ILE A 74 -10.07 1.77 -16.96
N GLY A 75 -9.52 1.36 -15.80
CA GLY A 75 -9.64 0.00 -15.29
C GLY A 75 -11.10 -0.44 -15.16
N MET A 76 -11.95 0.41 -14.57
CA MET A 76 -13.39 0.15 -14.47
C MET A 76 -14.06 -0.03 -15.84
N LEU A 77 -13.67 0.77 -16.84
CA LEU A 77 -14.21 0.65 -18.20
C LEU A 77 -13.72 -0.60 -18.92
N LEU A 78 -12.52 -1.10 -18.61
CA LEU A 78 -11.94 -2.29 -19.23
C LEU A 78 -12.30 -3.59 -18.52
N GLY A 79 -12.87 -3.51 -17.32
CA GLY A 79 -13.26 -4.66 -16.51
C GLY A 79 -14.38 -5.51 -17.07
N PRO A 80 -14.64 -6.69 -16.45
CA PRO A 80 -15.64 -7.67 -16.91
C PRO A 80 -17.05 -7.11 -17.04
N ASP A 81 -17.44 -6.19 -16.15
CA ASP A 81 -18.79 -5.61 -16.12
C ASP A 81 -19.05 -4.59 -17.26
N MET A 82 -18.00 -4.13 -17.94
CA MET A 82 -18.08 -3.13 -19.01
C MET A 82 -17.54 -3.67 -20.34
N ALA A 83 -16.28 -3.45 -20.66
CA ALA A 83 -15.68 -3.87 -21.92
C ALA A 83 -15.22 -5.35 -21.93
N GLY A 84 -15.02 -5.97 -20.78
CA GLY A 84 -14.55 -7.36 -20.66
C GLY A 84 -13.16 -7.62 -21.24
N MET A 85 -12.34 -6.59 -21.39
CA MET A 85 -10.98 -6.71 -21.94
C MET A 85 -9.96 -7.19 -20.91
N ILE A 86 -10.19 -6.89 -19.62
CA ILE A 86 -9.35 -7.29 -18.50
C ILE A 86 -10.22 -8.10 -17.54
N ASP A 87 -10.00 -9.41 -17.50
CA ASP A 87 -10.66 -10.35 -16.59
C ASP A 87 -9.60 -11.08 -15.77
N ILE A 88 -9.00 -10.36 -14.81
CA ILE A 88 -8.05 -10.93 -13.84
C ILE A 88 -8.71 -10.89 -12.47
N LYS A 89 -8.95 -12.07 -11.91
CA LYS A 89 -9.61 -12.21 -10.61
C LYS A 89 -8.75 -11.64 -9.47
N ALA A 90 -9.40 -10.98 -8.52
CA ALA A 90 -8.76 -10.35 -7.38
C ALA A 90 -7.92 -11.33 -6.53
N ASP A 91 -8.35 -12.59 -6.41
CA ASP A 91 -7.68 -13.66 -5.67
C ASP A 91 -6.63 -14.44 -6.49
N SER A 92 -6.42 -14.09 -7.76
CA SER A 92 -5.45 -14.77 -8.61
C SER A 92 -4.00 -14.49 -8.17
N ALA A 93 -3.11 -15.49 -8.31
CA ALA A 93 -1.69 -15.34 -7.98
C ALA A 93 -1.03 -14.20 -8.77
N LEU A 94 -1.42 -13.99 -10.03
CA LEU A 94 -0.91 -12.91 -10.86
C LEU A 94 -1.31 -11.55 -10.29
N ASN A 95 -2.58 -11.38 -9.90
CA ASN A 95 -3.04 -10.13 -9.30
C ASN A 95 -2.30 -9.85 -7.99
N GLN A 96 -2.18 -10.84 -7.11
CA GLN A 96 -1.46 -10.70 -5.85
C GLN A 96 0.02 -10.36 -6.06
N LEU A 97 0.67 -10.99 -7.04
CA LEU A 97 2.06 -10.67 -7.42
C LEU A 97 2.20 -9.20 -7.83
N VAL A 98 1.32 -8.72 -8.71
CA VAL A 98 1.33 -7.32 -9.17
C VAL A 98 1.08 -6.36 -8.00
N LEU A 99 0.08 -6.66 -7.15
CA LEU A 99 -0.25 -5.82 -6.01
C LEU A 99 0.90 -5.77 -4.98
N ILE A 100 1.45 -6.93 -4.60
CA ILE A 100 2.55 -7.00 -3.61
C ILE A 100 3.81 -6.34 -4.17
N PHE A 101 4.29 -6.79 -5.32
CA PHE A 101 5.53 -6.27 -5.90
C PHE A 101 5.42 -4.80 -6.25
N GLY A 102 4.30 -4.40 -6.86
CA GLY A 102 4.07 -3.01 -7.21
C GLY A 102 3.97 -2.10 -5.98
N SER A 103 3.28 -2.54 -4.92
CA SER A 103 3.22 -1.80 -3.65
C SER A 103 4.61 -1.67 -3.02
N CYS A 104 5.40 -2.75 -2.99
CA CYS A 104 6.77 -2.72 -2.50
C CYS A 104 7.59 -1.67 -3.26
N TYR A 105 7.49 -1.66 -4.59
CA TYR A 105 8.30 -0.75 -5.41
C TYR A 105 7.90 0.72 -5.24
N ILE A 106 6.60 0.99 -5.13
CA ILE A 106 6.08 2.34 -4.86
C ILE A 106 6.47 2.80 -3.45
N LEU A 107 6.41 1.92 -2.46
CA LEU A 107 6.87 2.20 -1.09
C LEU A 107 8.37 2.50 -1.04
N PHE A 108 9.16 1.76 -1.80
CA PHE A 108 10.60 2.02 -1.96
C PHE A 108 10.84 3.43 -2.54
N ASP A 109 10.18 3.79 -3.65
CA ASP A 109 10.26 5.12 -4.26
C ASP A 109 9.83 6.21 -3.28
N GLY A 110 8.70 5.99 -2.58
CA GLY A 110 8.22 6.88 -1.51
C GLY A 110 9.24 7.06 -0.40
N GLY A 111 9.80 5.96 0.10
CA GLY A 111 10.84 5.97 1.14
C GLY A 111 12.11 6.70 0.70
N ALA A 112 12.59 6.43 -0.53
CA ALA A 112 13.78 7.04 -1.09
C ALA A 112 13.66 8.57 -1.28
N SER A 113 12.44 9.06 -1.44
CA SER A 113 12.17 10.51 -1.56
C SER A 113 12.13 11.25 -0.22
N LEU A 114 12.10 10.55 0.92
CA LEU A 114 12.05 11.16 2.25
C LEU A 114 13.42 11.63 2.75
N ARG A 115 13.44 12.75 3.46
CA ARG A 115 14.63 13.31 4.09
C ARG A 115 14.65 13.01 5.58
N LEU A 116 15.66 12.28 6.06
CA LEU A 116 15.83 11.92 7.47
C LEU A 116 15.79 13.14 8.42
N LYS A 117 16.28 14.30 7.96
CA LYS A 117 16.26 15.53 8.75
C LYS A 117 14.83 15.94 9.13
N VAL A 118 13.92 15.96 8.15
CA VAL A 118 12.51 16.31 8.36
C VAL A 118 11.81 15.22 9.18
N LEU A 119 12.10 13.94 8.87
CA LEU A 119 11.53 12.80 9.59
C LEU A 119 11.82 12.88 11.11
N LYS A 120 13.03 13.30 11.49
CA LYS A 120 13.40 13.51 12.90
C LYS A 120 12.59 14.61 13.59
N GLU A 121 12.07 15.58 12.87
CA GLU A 121 11.25 16.66 13.44
C GLU A 121 9.82 16.21 13.72
N VAL A 122 9.28 15.33 12.88
CA VAL A 122 7.85 14.95 12.87
C VAL A 122 7.57 13.51 13.29
N TRP A 123 8.60 12.75 13.70
CA TRP A 123 8.51 11.32 13.98
C TRP A 123 7.43 10.95 15.00
N PHE A 124 7.23 11.78 16.03
CA PHE A 124 6.23 11.49 17.06
C PHE A 124 4.80 11.52 16.49
N THR A 125 4.49 12.56 15.71
CA THR A 125 3.20 12.67 15.00
C THR A 125 2.99 11.49 14.07
N ILE A 126 4.03 11.07 13.32
CA ILE A 126 3.96 9.93 12.41
C ILE A 126 3.63 8.65 13.17
N VAL A 127 4.37 8.35 14.23
CA VAL A 127 4.14 7.14 15.03
C VAL A 127 2.73 7.13 15.64
N MET A 128 2.29 8.26 16.19
CA MET A 128 0.95 8.37 16.76
C MET A 128 -0.16 8.18 15.72
N LEU A 129 -0.02 8.80 14.54
CA LEU A 129 -1.00 8.66 13.46
C LEU A 129 -1.01 7.24 12.89
N ALA A 130 0.17 6.65 12.68
CA ALA A 130 0.31 5.32 12.09
C ALA A 130 -0.06 4.16 13.03
N THR A 131 -0.15 4.39 14.34
CA THR A 131 -0.52 3.36 15.32
C THR A 131 -1.86 3.67 15.99
N VAL A 132 -1.86 4.59 16.94
CA VAL A 132 -3.07 5.02 17.67
C VAL A 132 -4.13 5.57 16.71
N GLY A 133 -3.69 6.31 15.69
CA GLY A 133 -4.57 6.86 14.66
C GLY A 133 -5.33 5.80 13.87
N VAL A 134 -4.67 4.71 13.50
CA VAL A 134 -5.32 3.57 12.83
C VAL A 134 -6.38 2.94 13.73
N LEU A 135 -6.08 2.74 15.01
CA LEU A 135 -7.04 2.17 15.97
C LEU A 135 -8.26 3.08 16.18
N ILE A 136 -8.05 4.39 16.32
CA ILE A 136 -9.14 5.38 16.44
C ILE A 136 -10.00 5.36 15.18
N THR A 137 -9.36 5.37 14.02
CA THR A 137 -10.07 5.33 12.73
C THR A 137 -10.89 4.05 12.59
N ALA A 138 -10.30 2.88 12.89
CA ALA A 138 -11.00 1.61 12.85
C ALA A 138 -12.18 1.58 13.84
N ALA A 139 -12.00 2.09 15.05
CA ALA A 139 -13.07 2.16 16.04
C ALA A 139 -14.26 3.02 15.59
N ILE A 140 -14.00 4.26 15.13
CA ILE A 140 -15.08 5.15 14.66
C ILE A 140 -15.78 4.56 13.43
N THR A 141 -15.00 4.05 12.48
CA THR A 141 -15.54 3.49 11.24
C THR A 141 -16.31 2.19 11.48
N SER A 142 -15.89 1.35 12.43
CA SER A 142 -16.60 0.11 12.78
C SER A 142 -17.96 0.41 13.39
N VAL A 143 -18.05 1.40 14.27
CA VAL A 143 -19.32 1.86 14.84
C VAL A 143 -20.25 2.38 13.74
N ALA A 144 -19.73 3.21 12.83
CA ALA A 144 -20.51 3.70 11.69
C ALA A 144 -21.00 2.55 10.79
N ALA A 145 -20.11 1.61 10.45
CA ALA A 145 -20.46 0.46 9.62
C ALA A 145 -21.50 -0.45 10.29
N TYR A 146 -21.40 -0.68 11.60
CA TYR A 146 -22.39 -1.46 12.36
C TYR A 146 -23.79 -0.87 12.25
N TYR A 147 -23.95 0.45 12.47
CA TYR A 147 -25.26 1.09 12.44
C TYR A 147 -25.77 1.36 11.01
N LEU A 148 -24.90 1.74 10.08
CA LEU A 148 -25.33 2.17 8.74
C LEU A 148 -25.50 1.01 7.76
N LEU A 149 -24.76 -0.10 7.94
CA LEU A 149 -24.87 -1.29 7.10
C LEU A 149 -25.71 -2.41 7.75
N GLY A 150 -25.97 -2.33 9.06
CA GLY A 150 -26.74 -3.35 9.77
C GLY A 150 -26.07 -4.73 9.82
N VAL A 151 -24.73 -4.77 9.83
CA VAL A 151 -23.93 -6.00 9.81
C VAL A 151 -23.44 -6.37 11.22
N PRO A 152 -23.10 -7.64 11.52
CA PRO A 152 -22.47 -8.00 12.78
C PRO A 152 -21.24 -7.15 13.07
N PHE A 153 -21.01 -6.77 14.33
CA PHE A 153 -19.92 -5.88 14.72
C PHE A 153 -18.54 -6.38 14.27
N ILE A 154 -18.32 -7.69 14.27
CA ILE A 154 -17.06 -8.28 13.80
C ILE A 154 -16.82 -8.03 12.30
N VAL A 155 -17.88 -8.07 11.48
CA VAL A 155 -17.80 -7.73 10.04
C VAL A 155 -17.55 -6.24 9.86
N ALA A 156 -18.22 -5.40 10.65
CA ALA A 156 -18.00 -3.96 10.66
C ALA A 156 -16.57 -3.59 11.08
N LEU A 157 -16.02 -4.28 12.09
CA LEU A 157 -14.65 -4.08 12.54
C LEU A 157 -13.65 -4.57 11.50
N LEU A 158 -13.91 -5.70 10.82
CA LEU A 158 -13.07 -6.23 9.76
C LEU A 158 -13.04 -5.28 8.55
N LEU A 159 -14.19 -4.74 8.14
CA LEU A 159 -14.25 -3.69 7.12
C LEU A 159 -13.45 -2.46 7.55
N ALA A 160 -13.68 -1.96 8.76
CA ALA A 160 -13.03 -0.76 9.28
C ALA A 160 -11.51 -0.92 9.38
N SER A 161 -11.01 -2.08 9.83
CA SER A 161 -9.57 -2.37 9.87
C SER A 161 -8.96 -2.42 8.46
N THR A 162 -9.67 -3.02 7.50
CA THR A 162 -9.23 -3.12 6.10
C THR A 162 -9.03 -1.74 5.45
N ILE A 163 -9.94 -0.79 5.70
CA ILE A 163 -9.85 0.56 5.11
C ILE A 163 -9.12 1.57 6.01
N ALA A 164 -8.64 1.16 7.18
CA ALA A 164 -8.03 2.09 8.14
C ALA A 164 -6.67 2.62 7.72
N SER A 165 -5.93 1.94 6.85
CA SER A 165 -4.68 2.43 6.29
C SER A 165 -4.89 3.41 5.13
N THR A 166 -3.87 4.19 4.82
CA THR A 166 -3.82 5.14 3.71
C THR A 166 -2.82 4.67 2.66
N ASP A 167 -2.88 5.21 1.45
CA ASP A 167 -2.08 4.73 0.33
C ASP A 167 -1.00 5.74 -0.10
N PRO A 168 0.29 5.47 0.16
CA PRO A 168 1.36 6.33 -0.32
C PRO A 168 1.48 6.32 -1.85
N ALA A 169 1.02 5.26 -2.53
CA ALA A 169 1.05 5.17 -3.99
C ALA A 169 0.20 6.26 -4.67
N THR A 170 -0.87 6.68 -4.01
CA THR A 170 -1.71 7.81 -4.45
C THR A 170 -1.11 9.16 -4.03
N LEU A 171 -0.60 9.25 -2.82
CA LEU A 171 -0.11 10.51 -2.23
C LEU A 171 1.19 11.01 -2.87
N VAL A 172 2.15 10.13 -3.16
CA VAL A 172 3.46 10.49 -3.72
C VAL A 172 3.31 11.26 -5.04
N PRO A 173 2.57 10.78 -6.06
CA PRO A 173 2.36 11.52 -7.29
C PRO A 173 1.67 12.86 -7.09
N VAL A 174 0.66 12.91 -6.20
CA VAL A 174 -0.08 14.14 -5.90
C VAL A 174 0.88 15.19 -5.31
N PHE A 175 1.71 14.82 -4.34
CA PHE A 175 2.63 15.74 -3.70
C PHE A 175 3.82 16.15 -4.58
N ARG A 176 4.23 15.31 -5.53
CA ARG A 176 5.19 15.71 -6.57
C ARG A 176 4.63 16.77 -7.51
N GLN A 177 3.35 16.71 -7.85
CA GLN A 177 2.69 17.71 -8.70
C GLN A 177 2.32 18.99 -7.94
N VAL A 178 1.95 18.85 -6.66
CA VAL A 178 1.56 19.93 -5.78
C VAL A 178 2.67 20.16 -4.77
N ARG A 179 3.62 21.04 -5.07
CA ARG A 179 4.72 21.37 -4.15
C ARG A 179 4.16 21.90 -2.84
N ILE A 180 4.09 21.06 -1.82
CA ILE A 180 3.59 21.38 -0.49
C ILE A 180 4.79 21.54 0.46
N LYS A 181 4.62 22.27 1.57
CA LYS A 181 5.62 22.35 2.63
C LYS A 181 6.13 20.96 3.01
N ASP A 182 7.45 20.76 2.94
CA ASP A 182 8.12 19.47 3.11
C ASP A 182 7.66 18.73 4.36
N ARG A 183 7.55 19.40 5.50
CA ARG A 183 7.16 18.77 6.75
C ARG A 183 5.76 18.15 6.71
N VAL A 184 4.81 18.79 6.03
CA VAL A 184 3.44 18.28 5.88
C VAL A 184 3.41 17.10 4.91
N ALA A 185 4.04 17.27 3.74
CA ALA A 185 4.10 16.21 2.74
C ALA A 185 4.79 14.95 3.28
N GLN A 186 5.97 15.11 3.92
CA GLN A 186 6.71 13.99 4.47
C GLN A 186 5.99 13.32 5.65
N THR A 187 5.27 14.10 6.49
CA THR A 187 4.46 13.51 7.57
C THR A 187 3.37 12.62 7.00
N VAL A 188 2.61 13.11 6.01
CA VAL A 188 1.50 12.34 5.42
C VAL A 188 2.01 11.10 4.67
N MET A 189 3.09 11.24 3.89
CA MET A 189 3.68 10.10 3.17
C MET A 189 4.25 9.05 4.13
N SER A 190 4.96 9.49 5.18
CA SER A 190 5.51 8.56 6.17
C SER A 190 4.42 7.91 7.01
N GLU A 191 3.42 8.68 7.47
CA GLU A 191 2.25 8.10 8.13
C GLU A 191 1.64 7.00 7.28
N SER A 192 1.42 7.28 6.00
CA SER A 192 0.80 6.36 5.06
C SER A 192 1.58 5.05 4.92
N ALA A 193 2.88 5.13 4.75
CA ALA A 193 3.72 3.93 4.64
C ALA A 193 3.79 3.09 5.93
N PHE A 194 3.78 3.74 7.09
CA PHE A 194 3.79 3.02 8.38
C PHE A 194 2.41 2.47 8.76
N ASN A 195 1.33 3.19 8.41
CA ASN A 195 -0.01 2.73 8.78
C ASN A 195 -0.51 1.57 7.92
N ASP A 196 0.07 1.33 6.73
CA ASP A 196 -0.21 0.15 5.91
C ASP A 196 0.12 -1.14 6.67
N ALA A 197 1.29 -1.18 7.31
CA ALA A 197 1.68 -2.29 8.16
C ALA A 197 0.70 -2.47 9.34
N THR A 198 0.36 -1.37 10.02
CA THR A 198 -0.57 -1.40 11.16
C THR A 198 -1.97 -1.86 10.74
N GLY A 199 -2.47 -1.36 9.61
CA GLY A 199 -3.78 -1.73 9.06
C GLY A 199 -3.85 -3.21 8.67
N ALA A 200 -2.80 -3.72 8.01
CA ALA A 200 -2.71 -5.13 7.65
C ALA A 200 -2.70 -6.03 8.90
N ILE A 201 -1.87 -5.72 9.90
CA ILE A 201 -1.79 -6.47 11.16
C ILE A 201 -3.14 -6.46 11.88
N LEU A 202 -3.78 -5.30 11.98
CA LEU A 202 -5.10 -5.17 12.61
C LEU A 202 -6.15 -5.99 11.86
N THR A 203 -6.14 -5.95 10.52
CA THR A 203 -7.06 -6.72 9.67
C THR A 203 -6.91 -8.22 9.89
N PHE A 204 -5.68 -8.74 9.90
CA PHE A 204 -5.44 -10.17 10.15
C PHE A 204 -5.78 -10.58 11.57
N ALA A 205 -5.54 -9.73 12.56
CA ALA A 205 -5.94 -10.00 13.94
C ALA A 205 -7.47 -10.11 14.07
N VAL A 206 -8.20 -9.16 13.46
CA VAL A 206 -9.68 -9.19 13.45
C VAL A 206 -10.20 -10.39 12.63
N LEU A 207 -9.54 -10.73 11.52
CA LEU A 207 -9.89 -11.90 10.71
C LEU A 207 -9.73 -13.20 11.51
N ALA A 208 -8.65 -13.39 12.24
CA ALA A 208 -8.42 -14.58 13.07
C ALA A 208 -9.57 -14.78 14.06
N ILE A 209 -10.07 -13.70 14.65
CA ILE A 209 -11.23 -13.72 15.53
C ILE A 209 -12.51 -14.07 14.77
N ALA A 210 -12.74 -13.43 13.63
CA ALA A 210 -13.92 -13.65 12.80
C ALA A 210 -14.02 -15.09 12.29
N MET A 211 -12.87 -15.75 12.12
CA MET A 211 -12.77 -17.17 11.71
C MET A 211 -12.80 -18.15 12.89
N GLY A 212 -12.93 -17.68 14.14
CA GLY A 212 -12.99 -18.53 15.33
C GLY A 212 -11.63 -19.07 15.81
N HIS A 213 -10.51 -18.49 15.35
CA HIS A 213 -9.16 -18.96 15.65
C HIS A 213 -8.47 -18.21 16.80
N GLY A 214 -9.18 -17.54 17.68
CA GLY A 214 -8.53 -16.84 18.79
C GLY A 214 -9.46 -16.14 19.78
N GLU A 215 -9.00 -16.03 21.03
CA GLU A 215 -9.49 -15.06 21.99
C GLU A 215 -8.75 -13.73 21.82
N ILE A 216 -9.48 -12.61 21.80
CA ILE A 216 -8.86 -11.30 21.69
C ILE A 216 -8.18 -10.97 23.02
N SER A 217 -6.86 -11.01 23.05
CA SER A 217 -6.13 -10.23 24.02
C SER A 217 -5.61 -8.97 23.32
N ILE A 218 -6.07 -7.80 23.69
CA ILE A 218 -5.57 -6.52 23.16
C ILE A 218 -4.05 -6.44 23.33
N SER A 219 -3.51 -7.03 24.40
CA SER A 219 -2.07 -7.10 24.65
C SER A 219 -1.33 -7.97 23.62
N SER A 220 -1.89 -9.10 23.17
CA SER A 220 -1.24 -9.92 22.14
C SER A 220 -1.21 -9.22 20.78
N VAL A 221 -2.32 -8.59 20.38
CA VAL A 221 -2.39 -7.80 19.14
C VAL A 221 -1.38 -6.65 19.15
N LEU A 222 -1.25 -5.93 20.27
CA LEU A 222 -0.29 -4.84 20.41
C LEU A 222 1.16 -5.34 20.38
N LEU A 223 1.44 -6.46 21.02
CA LEU A 223 2.77 -7.09 21.00
C LEU A 223 3.14 -7.58 19.59
N ASP A 224 2.21 -8.20 18.88
CA ASP A 224 2.43 -8.65 17.51
C ASP A 224 2.66 -7.47 16.57
N LEU A 225 1.92 -6.38 16.75
CA LEU A 225 2.12 -5.14 16.01
C LEU A 225 3.51 -4.55 16.26
N LEU A 226 3.91 -4.43 17.51
CA LEU A 226 5.24 -3.94 17.89
C LEU A 226 6.34 -4.84 17.34
N LYS A 227 6.18 -6.17 17.44
CA LYS A 227 7.12 -7.15 16.93
C LYS A 227 7.27 -7.03 15.41
N GLN A 228 6.16 -7.08 14.67
CA GLN A 228 6.20 -7.01 13.21
C GLN A 228 6.77 -5.68 12.70
N ALA A 229 6.40 -4.56 13.33
CA ALA A 229 6.94 -3.25 12.99
C ALA A 229 8.44 -3.15 13.31
N SER A 230 8.86 -3.59 14.50
CA SER A 230 10.27 -3.51 14.91
C SER A 230 11.17 -4.39 14.06
N PHE A 231 10.79 -5.64 13.80
CA PHE A 231 11.56 -6.54 12.95
C PHE A 231 11.58 -6.08 11.49
N GLY A 232 10.47 -5.54 10.97
CA GLY A 232 10.42 -4.93 9.64
C GLY A 232 11.37 -3.74 9.52
N LEU A 233 11.36 -2.84 10.52
CA LEU A 233 12.27 -1.70 10.58
C LEU A 233 13.74 -2.15 10.63
N ILE A 234 14.09 -3.11 11.49
CA ILE A 234 15.47 -3.62 11.62
C ILE A 234 15.92 -4.27 10.30
N THR A 235 15.08 -5.10 9.69
CA THR A 235 15.38 -5.74 8.40
C THR A 235 15.61 -4.68 7.31
N GLY A 236 14.75 -3.67 7.24
CA GLY A 236 14.90 -2.57 6.29
C GLY A 236 16.16 -1.75 6.51
N LEU A 237 16.54 -1.48 7.76
CA LEU A 237 17.79 -0.79 8.10
C LEU A 237 19.02 -1.58 7.67
N ILE A 238 19.06 -2.88 7.99
CA ILE A 238 20.21 -3.75 7.66
C ILE A 238 20.35 -3.86 6.14
N LEU A 239 19.29 -4.22 5.44
CA LEU A 239 19.33 -4.41 3.99
C LEU A 239 19.53 -3.07 3.26
N GLY A 240 18.98 -1.98 3.80
CA GLY A 240 19.20 -0.63 3.28
C GLY A 240 20.65 -0.19 3.40
N TYR A 241 21.28 -0.44 4.53
CA TYR A 241 22.70 -0.16 4.73
C TYR A 241 23.58 -1.01 3.80
N LEU A 242 23.31 -2.32 3.69
CA LEU A 242 24.04 -3.21 2.78
C LEU A 242 23.86 -2.80 1.32
N GLY A 243 22.63 -2.45 0.91
CA GLY A 243 22.36 -1.95 -0.43
C GLY A 243 23.15 -0.68 -0.75
N ALA A 244 23.13 0.29 0.15
CA ALA A 244 23.90 1.54 0.01
C ALA A 244 25.41 1.27 -0.02
N LEU A 245 25.90 0.33 0.80
CA LEU A 245 27.31 -0.08 0.81
C LEU A 245 27.76 -0.63 -0.55
N PHE A 246 26.98 -1.53 -1.15
CA PHE A 246 27.36 -2.18 -2.40
C PHE A 246 27.17 -1.30 -3.65
N ILE A 247 26.34 -0.26 -3.57
CA ILE A 247 26.07 0.63 -4.70
C ILE A 247 26.85 1.93 -4.61
N ALA A 248 27.07 2.47 -3.40
CA ALA A 248 27.51 3.86 -3.23
C ALA A 248 28.77 4.04 -2.37
N HIS A 249 29.42 2.97 -1.84
CA HIS A 249 30.62 3.10 -1.04
C HIS A 249 31.87 3.10 -1.93
N GLU A 250 32.81 4.05 -1.73
CA GLU A 250 34.00 4.24 -2.56
C GLU A 250 34.83 2.96 -2.83
N LYS A 251 34.94 2.06 -1.83
CA LYS A 251 35.75 0.83 -1.95
C LYS A 251 34.96 -0.43 -2.26
N PHE A 252 33.64 -0.43 -2.00
CA PHE A 252 32.79 -1.62 -2.09
C PHE A 252 31.68 -1.48 -3.14
N SER A 253 31.64 -0.39 -3.92
CA SER A 253 30.62 -0.10 -4.93
C SER A 253 30.80 -0.93 -6.23
N PHE A 254 31.15 -2.20 -6.12
CA PHE A 254 31.34 -3.06 -7.29
C PHE A 254 30.02 -3.36 -8.06
N LEU A 255 28.88 -3.00 -7.49
CA LEU A 255 27.57 -3.13 -8.13
C LEU A 255 26.99 -1.77 -8.58
N GLN A 256 27.77 -0.71 -8.57
CA GLN A 256 27.31 0.64 -8.91
C GLN A 256 26.70 0.72 -10.32
N ASP A 257 27.32 0.09 -11.30
CA ASP A 257 26.82 0.05 -12.69
C ASP A 257 25.49 -0.72 -12.82
N TYR A 258 25.20 -1.59 -11.85
CA TYR A 258 23.99 -2.41 -11.78
C TYR A 258 22.99 -1.90 -10.73
N ALA A 259 23.16 -0.67 -10.25
CA ALA A 259 22.31 -0.10 -9.18
C ALA A 259 20.81 -0.26 -9.42
N PRO A 260 20.27 -0.08 -10.64
CA PRO A 260 18.86 -0.34 -10.92
C PRO A 260 18.44 -1.79 -10.64
N VAL A 261 19.24 -2.77 -11.08
CA VAL A 261 18.94 -4.19 -10.86
C VAL A 261 19.09 -4.56 -9.38
N VAL A 262 20.11 -4.01 -8.72
CA VAL A 262 20.33 -4.22 -7.28
C VAL A 262 19.19 -3.66 -6.47
N SER A 263 18.66 -2.49 -6.83
CA SER A 263 17.49 -1.91 -6.15
C SER A 263 16.25 -2.83 -6.27
N LEU A 264 16.03 -3.42 -7.45
CA LEU A 264 14.95 -4.37 -7.69
C LEU A 264 15.11 -5.64 -6.83
N MET A 265 16.31 -6.24 -6.86
CA MET A 265 16.63 -7.41 -6.03
C MET A 265 16.48 -7.14 -4.55
N ALA A 266 16.95 -5.97 -4.11
CA ALA A 266 16.91 -5.59 -2.70
C ALA A 266 15.49 -5.31 -2.21
N VAL A 267 14.62 -4.72 -3.03
CA VAL A 267 13.19 -4.54 -2.71
C VAL A 267 12.52 -5.89 -2.50
N ILE A 268 12.70 -6.84 -3.43
CA ILE A 268 12.17 -8.20 -3.30
C ILE A 268 12.76 -8.90 -2.08
N GLY A 269 14.08 -8.82 -1.90
CA GLY A 269 14.80 -9.42 -0.78
C GLY A 269 14.37 -8.86 0.57
N ALA A 270 14.15 -7.54 0.67
CA ALA A 270 13.69 -6.89 1.90
C ALA A 270 12.28 -7.36 2.29
N PHE A 271 11.37 -7.41 1.31
CA PHE A 271 10.02 -7.91 1.53
C PHE A 271 10.03 -9.36 1.99
N LEU A 272 10.65 -10.27 1.21
CA LEU A 272 10.63 -11.71 1.49
C LEU A 272 11.38 -12.07 2.79
N THR A 273 12.48 -11.36 3.09
CA THR A 273 13.24 -11.61 4.34
C THR A 273 12.40 -11.21 5.56
N ALA A 274 11.77 -10.04 5.52
CA ALA A 274 10.91 -9.60 6.61
C ALA A 274 9.67 -10.50 6.76
N ASP A 275 9.01 -10.85 5.67
CA ASP A 275 7.86 -11.73 5.64
C ASP A 275 8.21 -13.12 6.20
N GLY A 276 9.34 -13.70 5.78
CA GLY A 276 9.86 -14.95 6.32
C GLY A 276 10.19 -14.93 7.82
N LEU A 277 10.50 -13.75 8.37
CA LEU A 277 10.68 -13.50 9.81
C LEU A 277 9.34 -13.17 10.53
N GLN A 278 8.22 -13.29 9.84
CA GLN A 278 6.91 -12.87 10.34
C GLN A 278 6.88 -11.39 10.76
N ALA A 279 7.61 -10.55 10.02
CA ALA A 279 7.66 -9.11 10.17
C ALA A 279 6.96 -8.41 9.00
N SER A 280 6.74 -7.10 9.11
CA SER A 280 6.13 -6.32 8.02
C SER A 280 7.10 -6.13 6.86
N GLY A 281 6.87 -6.86 5.74
CA GLY A 281 7.64 -6.74 4.51
C GLY A 281 7.53 -5.34 3.88
N PHE A 282 6.36 -4.74 3.91
CA PHE A 282 6.14 -3.38 3.40
C PHE A 282 6.94 -2.33 4.19
N MET A 283 6.98 -2.46 5.52
CA MET A 283 7.81 -1.59 6.35
C MET A 283 9.30 -1.76 6.06
N ALA A 284 9.77 -3.00 5.89
CA ALA A 284 11.17 -3.26 5.56
C ALA A 284 11.57 -2.59 4.24
N VAL A 285 10.75 -2.71 3.22
CA VAL A 285 10.98 -2.08 1.92
C VAL A 285 10.97 -0.55 2.00
N PHE A 286 10.04 0.02 2.75
CA PHE A 286 9.96 1.47 2.94
C PHE A 286 11.21 2.02 3.65
N VAL A 287 11.63 1.36 4.75
CA VAL A 287 12.83 1.73 5.49
C VAL A 287 14.09 1.53 4.64
N PHE A 288 14.16 0.46 3.84
CA PHE A 288 15.20 0.27 2.83
C PHE A 288 15.28 1.47 1.88
N GLY A 289 14.13 1.95 1.38
CA GLY A 289 14.07 3.15 0.54
C GLY A 289 14.61 4.39 1.26
N ILE A 290 14.19 4.64 2.52
CA ILE A 290 14.70 5.76 3.32
C ILE A 290 16.23 5.69 3.45
N MET A 291 16.79 4.50 3.72
CA MET A 291 18.23 4.32 3.87
C MET A 291 18.97 4.63 2.58
N LEU A 292 18.50 4.10 1.46
CA LEU A 292 19.14 4.33 0.16
C LEU A 292 19.03 5.78 -0.31
N GLY A 293 17.87 6.41 -0.11
CA GLY A 293 17.63 7.81 -0.45
C GLY A 293 18.41 8.82 0.40
N ASN A 294 18.90 8.38 1.58
CA ASN A 294 19.70 9.21 2.49
C ASN A 294 21.13 8.66 2.68
N LYS A 295 21.66 7.94 1.69
CA LYS A 295 23.00 7.32 1.76
C LYS A 295 24.12 8.30 2.09
N ASP A 296 23.97 9.56 1.66
CA ASP A 296 24.95 10.62 1.93
C ASP A 296 25.12 10.91 3.41
N VAL A 297 24.06 10.73 4.22
CA VAL A 297 24.11 10.87 5.68
C VAL A 297 25.06 9.83 6.31
N PHE A 298 25.25 8.69 5.64
CA PHE A 298 26.14 7.62 6.08
C PHE A 298 27.55 7.72 5.44
N GLY A 299 27.83 8.82 4.72
CA GLY A 299 29.10 9.05 4.05
C GLY A 299 29.28 8.24 2.76
N PHE A 300 28.20 7.73 2.17
CA PHE A 300 28.22 7.05 0.90
C PHE A 300 27.86 8.03 -0.22
N SER A 301 28.66 8.04 -1.29
CA SER A 301 28.44 8.87 -2.46
C SER A 301 28.34 8.03 -3.73
N MET A 302 27.54 8.44 -4.65
CA MET A 302 27.36 7.84 -5.96
C MET A 302 27.67 8.87 -7.03
N GLY A 303 28.21 8.45 -8.17
CA GLY A 303 28.42 9.35 -9.31
C GLY A 303 27.08 9.96 -9.80
N GLU A 304 27.11 11.16 -10.34
CA GLU A 304 25.90 11.85 -10.81
C GLU A 304 25.18 11.07 -11.92
N ASP A 305 25.94 10.46 -12.84
CA ASP A 305 25.41 9.66 -13.95
C ASP A 305 24.73 8.37 -13.45
N GLU A 306 25.33 7.67 -12.49
CA GLU A 306 24.80 6.44 -11.92
C GLU A 306 23.57 6.73 -11.05
N GLN A 307 23.61 7.82 -10.29
CA GLN A 307 22.45 8.29 -9.52
C GLN A 307 21.28 8.62 -10.45
N GLY A 308 21.55 9.35 -11.55
CA GLY A 308 20.52 9.67 -12.55
C GLY A 308 19.90 8.42 -13.17
N LYS A 309 20.69 7.42 -13.54
CA LYS A 309 20.21 6.14 -14.07
C LYS A 309 19.32 5.39 -13.05
N LEU A 310 19.73 5.38 -11.78
CA LEU A 310 18.93 4.76 -10.71
C LEU A 310 17.60 5.49 -10.51
N ASP A 311 17.63 6.81 -10.42
CA ASP A 311 16.44 7.63 -10.19
C ASP A 311 15.45 7.51 -11.36
N ASP A 312 15.90 7.56 -12.61
CA ASP A 312 15.07 7.37 -13.80
C ASP A 312 14.44 5.97 -13.85
N PHE A 313 15.21 4.95 -13.50
CA PHE A 313 14.72 3.58 -13.44
C PHE A 313 13.65 3.41 -12.35
N VAL A 314 13.90 3.96 -11.15
CA VAL A 314 12.95 3.91 -10.03
C VAL A 314 11.65 4.60 -10.40
N LEU A 315 11.72 5.80 -10.95
CA LEU A 315 10.55 6.58 -11.37
C LEU A 315 9.73 5.87 -12.45
N THR A 316 10.41 5.33 -13.47
CA THR A 316 9.77 4.61 -14.57
C THR A 316 9.10 3.33 -14.09
N THR A 317 9.79 2.54 -13.27
CA THR A 317 9.24 1.29 -12.72
C THR A 317 8.06 1.58 -11.80
N ALA A 318 8.15 2.60 -10.94
CA ALA A 318 7.03 3.01 -10.08
C ALA A 318 5.82 3.47 -10.91
N LEU A 319 6.02 4.17 -12.03
CA LEU A 319 4.93 4.55 -12.93
C LEU A 319 4.27 3.31 -13.56
N ILE A 320 5.07 2.37 -14.07
CA ILE A 320 4.57 1.11 -14.63
C ILE A 320 3.76 0.34 -13.57
N MET A 321 4.27 0.22 -12.36
CA MET A 321 3.56 -0.47 -11.27
C MET A 321 2.25 0.22 -10.92
N ARG A 322 2.20 1.56 -10.89
CA ARG A 322 0.93 2.30 -10.70
C ARG A 322 -0.08 2.00 -11.79
N MET A 323 0.35 1.97 -13.07
CA MET A 323 -0.55 1.60 -14.17
C MET A 323 -1.16 0.21 -13.95
N PHE A 324 -0.31 -0.79 -13.67
CA PHE A 324 -0.79 -2.16 -13.43
C PHE A 324 -1.73 -2.24 -12.23
N ILE A 325 -1.34 -1.68 -11.10
CA ILE A 325 -2.12 -1.75 -9.86
C ILE A 325 -3.49 -1.11 -10.03
N PHE A 326 -3.54 0.16 -10.45
CA PHE A 326 -4.79 0.91 -10.43
C PHE A 326 -5.72 0.52 -11.58
N ILE A 327 -5.20 0.10 -12.74
CA ILE A 327 -6.03 -0.44 -13.82
C ILE A 327 -6.59 -1.81 -13.43
N LEU A 328 -5.78 -2.71 -12.84
CA LEU A 328 -6.28 -3.99 -12.34
C LEU A 328 -7.28 -3.80 -11.21
N LEU A 329 -7.01 -2.93 -10.26
CA LEU A 329 -7.91 -2.63 -9.16
C LEU A 329 -9.26 -2.09 -9.68
N GLY A 330 -9.21 -1.18 -10.65
CA GLY A 330 -10.41 -0.66 -11.31
C GLY A 330 -11.19 -1.75 -12.04
N SER A 331 -10.51 -2.66 -12.75
CA SER A 331 -11.17 -3.75 -13.50
C SER A 331 -11.91 -4.76 -12.62
N GLN A 332 -11.58 -4.81 -11.33
CA GLN A 332 -12.19 -5.74 -10.37
C GLN A 332 -13.43 -5.17 -9.67
N VAL A 333 -13.86 -3.97 -10.02
CA VAL A 333 -15.08 -3.37 -9.45
C VAL A 333 -16.32 -4.11 -9.96
N ASP A 334 -17.04 -4.75 -9.04
CA ASP A 334 -18.35 -5.36 -9.29
C ASP A 334 -19.42 -4.29 -9.06
N PHE A 335 -19.95 -3.74 -10.15
CA PHE A 335 -20.96 -2.68 -10.09
C PHE A 335 -22.27 -3.14 -9.50
N ALA A 336 -22.67 -4.40 -9.70
CA ALA A 336 -23.91 -4.94 -9.13
C ALA A 336 -23.81 -5.03 -7.61
N LEU A 337 -22.69 -5.53 -7.12
CA LEU A 337 -22.40 -5.64 -5.69
C LEU A 337 -22.23 -4.24 -5.06
N MET A 338 -21.53 -3.33 -5.74
CA MET A 338 -21.36 -1.95 -5.30
C MET A 338 -22.70 -1.23 -5.19
N ASN A 339 -23.59 -1.39 -6.16
CA ASN A 339 -24.94 -0.80 -6.13
C ASN A 339 -25.77 -1.31 -4.95
N LYS A 340 -25.66 -2.60 -4.62
CA LYS A 340 -26.37 -3.20 -3.47
C LYS A 340 -26.05 -2.52 -2.14
N TYR A 341 -24.78 -2.12 -1.94
CA TYR A 341 -24.32 -1.50 -0.69
C TYR A 341 -24.04 0.00 -0.84
N LEU A 342 -24.47 0.62 -1.95
CA LEU A 342 -24.08 1.98 -2.31
C LEU A 342 -24.43 3.00 -1.22
N VAL A 343 -25.68 3.04 -0.79
CA VAL A 343 -26.15 4.07 0.17
C VAL A 343 -25.45 3.93 1.53
N GLY A 344 -25.46 2.71 2.09
CA GLY A 344 -24.78 2.45 3.37
C GLY A 344 -23.28 2.59 3.27
N GLY A 345 -22.67 2.11 2.17
CA GLY A 345 -21.24 2.24 1.91
C GLY A 345 -20.80 3.69 1.76
N VAL A 346 -21.51 4.50 0.98
CA VAL A 346 -21.23 5.96 0.86
C VAL A 346 -21.32 6.64 2.22
N ALA A 347 -22.34 6.31 3.02
CA ALA A 347 -22.49 6.88 4.36
C ALA A 347 -21.33 6.49 5.29
N VAL A 348 -20.88 5.22 5.28
CA VAL A 348 -19.72 4.75 6.06
C VAL A 348 -18.46 5.48 5.61
N VAL A 349 -18.21 5.55 4.29
CA VAL A 349 -17.03 6.23 3.74
C VAL A 349 -17.08 7.73 4.04
N ALA A 350 -18.24 8.37 4.01
CA ALA A 350 -18.39 9.77 4.41
C ALA A 350 -18.01 9.98 5.90
N VAL A 351 -18.47 9.12 6.81
CA VAL A 351 -18.06 9.17 8.22
C VAL A 351 -16.54 8.93 8.35
N PHE A 352 -15.99 7.97 7.61
CA PHE A 352 -14.56 7.69 7.57
C PHE A 352 -13.74 8.91 7.15
N MET A 353 -14.14 9.61 6.07
CA MET A 353 -13.45 10.78 5.55
C MET A 353 -13.63 12.03 6.41
N LEU A 354 -14.87 12.30 6.84
CA LEU A 354 -15.27 13.59 7.42
C LEU A 354 -15.29 13.61 8.95
N VAL A 355 -15.33 12.45 9.59
CA VAL A 355 -15.37 12.34 11.06
C VAL A 355 -14.13 11.59 11.57
N ALA A 356 -13.93 10.33 11.13
CA ALA A 356 -12.85 9.50 11.68
C ALA A 356 -11.49 10.15 11.44
N ARG A 357 -11.20 10.60 10.23
CA ARG A 357 -9.91 11.21 9.89
C ARG A 357 -9.63 12.51 10.63
N PRO A 358 -10.51 13.54 10.63
CA PRO A 358 -10.26 14.74 11.43
C PRO A 358 -10.05 14.44 12.91
N VAL A 359 -10.90 13.62 13.52
CA VAL A 359 -10.76 13.22 14.94
C VAL A 359 -9.39 12.58 15.17
N THR A 360 -8.98 11.65 14.33
CA THR A 360 -7.67 10.99 14.41
C THR A 360 -6.53 11.99 14.34
N VAL A 361 -6.53 12.87 13.33
CA VAL A 361 -5.45 13.85 13.13
C VAL A 361 -5.34 14.81 14.31
N PHE A 362 -6.46 15.35 14.77
CA PHE A 362 -6.44 16.28 15.90
C PHE A 362 -6.00 15.59 17.19
N LEU A 363 -6.48 14.37 17.47
CA LEU A 363 -6.08 13.64 18.69
C LEU A 363 -4.62 13.20 18.68
N CYS A 364 -4.07 12.83 17.53
CA CYS A 364 -2.70 12.32 17.44
C CYS A 364 -1.64 13.41 17.23
N ALA A 365 -1.95 14.45 16.42
CA ALA A 365 -0.97 15.46 16.07
C ALA A 365 -0.98 16.68 17.03
N LEU A 366 -2.14 17.05 17.60
CA LEU A 366 -2.23 18.20 18.49
C LEU A 366 -1.38 18.07 19.75
N PRO A 367 -1.21 16.87 20.37
CA PRO A 367 -0.34 16.69 21.54
C PRO A 367 1.15 16.90 21.25
N ASP A 368 1.57 16.88 20.00
CA ASP A 368 2.96 17.10 19.60
C ASP A 368 3.37 18.58 19.74
N ARG A 369 3.78 18.95 20.97
CA ARG A 369 4.23 20.30 21.30
C ARG A 369 5.57 20.68 20.63
N ARG A 370 6.32 19.70 20.11
CA ARG A 370 7.63 19.96 19.47
C ARG A 370 7.43 20.51 18.06
N THR A 371 6.56 19.90 17.29
CA THR A 371 6.31 20.25 15.89
C THR A 371 5.46 21.52 15.75
N LYS A 372 4.64 21.85 16.76
CA LYS A 372 3.76 23.05 16.77
C LYS A 372 2.93 23.17 15.49
N TRP A 373 2.13 22.15 15.23
CA TRP A 373 1.24 22.11 14.06
C TRP A 373 0.28 23.29 14.05
N THR A 374 0.15 23.94 12.91
CA THR A 374 -0.87 24.98 12.70
C THR A 374 -2.22 24.32 12.37
N ILE A 375 -3.32 24.99 12.67
CA ILE A 375 -4.67 24.51 12.33
C ILE A 375 -4.80 24.25 10.82
N LYS A 376 -4.16 25.08 9.96
CA LYS A 376 -4.16 24.89 8.52
C LYS A 376 -3.51 23.56 8.10
N GLU A 377 -2.40 23.21 8.72
CA GLU A 377 -1.70 21.95 8.48
C GLU A 377 -2.51 20.75 8.97
N LEU A 378 -3.13 20.85 10.15
CA LEU A 378 -4.00 19.79 10.69
C LEU A 378 -5.23 19.57 9.78
N LEU A 379 -5.86 20.64 9.30
CA LEU A 379 -6.99 20.53 8.36
C LEU A 379 -6.56 19.90 7.04
N PHE A 380 -5.37 20.26 6.54
CA PHE A 380 -4.84 19.64 5.33
C PHE A 380 -4.56 18.14 5.53
N MET A 381 -3.88 17.75 6.62
CA MET A 381 -3.66 16.33 6.96
C MET A 381 -4.97 15.56 7.22
N SER A 382 -6.01 16.25 7.68
CA SER A 382 -7.33 15.66 7.85
C SER A 382 -8.03 15.37 6.51
N TRP A 383 -7.73 16.12 5.48
CA TRP A 383 -8.30 15.93 4.15
C TRP A 383 -7.52 14.93 3.31
N THR A 384 -6.19 14.95 3.38
CA THR A 384 -5.32 14.09 2.59
C THR A 384 -5.22 12.70 3.22
N ARG A 385 -6.14 11.82 2.80
CA ARG A 385 -6.23 10.44 3.27
C ARG A 385 -6.84 9.56 2.19
N GLU A 386 -6.07 9.30 1.17
CA GLU A 386 -6.46 8.40 0.10
C GLU A 386 -6.32 6.94 0.57
N THR A 387 -7.34 6.15 0.31
CA THR A 387 -7.37 4.69 0.48
C THR A 387 -7.00 4.08 -0.88
N GLY A 388 -6.21 2.99 -0.91
CA GLY A 388 -5.77 2.49 -2.22
C GLY A 388 -5.36 1.02 -2.23
N VAL A 389 -4.11 0.76 -2.60
CA VAL A 389 -3.62 -0.56 -3.02
C VAL A 389 -3.69 -1.60 -1.90
N ILE A 390 -3.18 -1.28 -0.70
CA ILE A 390 -3.15 -2.25 0.40
C ILE A 390 -4.56 -2.64 0.86
N PRO A 391 -5.48 -1.70 1.12
CA PRO A 391 -6.89 -2.04 1.37
C PRO A 391 -7.54 -2.87 0.26
N GLY A 392 -7.27 -2.54 -1.01
CA GLY A 392 -7.76 -3.32 -2.15
C GLY A 392 -7.23 -4.76 -2.16
N ALA A 393 -5.92 -4.93 -1.94
CA ALA A 393 -5.29 -6.25 -1.83
C ALA A 393 -5.84 -7.05 -0.65
N LEU A 394 -5.99 -6.42 0.52
CA LEU A 394 -6.59 -7.06 1.70
C LEU A 394 -8.04 -7.50 1.43
N ALA A 395 -8.85 -6.66 0.78
CA ALA A 395 -10.22 -7.02 0.42
C ALA A 395 -10.27 -8.24 -0.51
N GLY A 396 -9.39 -8.30 -1.52
CA GLY A 396 -9.24 -9.46 -2.41
C GLY A 396 -8.82 -10.72 -1.64
N LEU A 397 -7.89 -10.58 -0.70
CA LEU A 397 -7.40 -11.68 0.13
C LEU A 397 -8.48 -12.22 1.06
N LEU A 398 -9.27 -11.32 1.71
CA LEU A 398 -10.43 -11.70 2.53
C LEU A 398 -11.48 -12.47 1.72
N MET A 399 -11.68 -12.10 0.45
CA MET A 399 -12.56 -12.86 -0.46
C MET A 399 -12.02 -14.26 -0.75
N GLY A 400 -10.73 -14.37 -1.06
CA GLY A 400 -10.07 -15.67 -1.30
C GLY A 400 -10.08 -16.59 -0.08
N MET A 401 -9.97 -16.04 1.12
CA MET A 401 -10.03 -16.79 2.39
C MET A 401 -11.47 -17.11 2.86
N GLY A 402 -12.50 -16.64 2.17
CA GLY A 402 -13.89 -16.88 2.57
C GLY A 402 -14.30 -16.17 3.87
N ALA A 403 -13.70 -15.02 4.17
CA ALA A 403 -13.97 -14.27 5.39
C ALA A 403 -15.45 -13.89 5.54
N PRO A 404 -16.00 -13.84 6.77
CA PRO A 404 -17.37 -13.39 6.99
C PRO A 404 -17.60 -12.00 6.41
N GLY A 405 -18.62 -11.83 5.56
CA GLY A 405 -18.94 -10.56 4.94
C GLY A 405 -17.96 -10.07 3.86
N ALA A 406 -17.05 -10.92 3.37
CA ALA A 406 -15.99 -10.55 2.42
C ALA A 406 -16.50 -9.79 1.19
N LYS A 407 -17.63 -10.18 0.60
CA LYS A 407 -18.23 -9.48 -0.55
C LYS A 407 -18.65 -8.05 -0.21
N LEU A 408 -19.24 -7.82 0.95
CA LEU A 408 -19.59 -6.48 1.43
C LEU A 408 -18.32 -5.68 1.70
N ILE A 409 -17.34 -6.27 2.36
CA ILE A 409 -16.05 -5.62 2.67
C ILE A 409 -15.37 -5.17 1.39
N ALA A 410 -15.26 -6.05 0.38
CA ALA A 410 -14.68 -5.70 -0.91
C ALA A 410 -15.42 -4.55 -1.59
N SER A 411 -16.77 -4.61 -1.64
CA SER A 411 -17.58 -3.56 -2.24
C SER A 411 -17.38 -2.20 -1.58
N VAL A 412 -17.44 -2.14 -0.24
CA VAL A 412 -17.27 -0.87 0.49
C VAL A 412 -15.82 -0.39 0.44
N THR A 413 -14.84 -1.29 0.42
CA THR A 413 -13.42 -0.93 0.24
C THR A 413 -13.19 -0.30 -1.13
N PHE A 414 -13.71 -0.89 -2.22
CA PHE A 414 -13.62 -0.28 -3.55
C PHE A 414 -14.33 1.08 -3.62
N LEU A 415 -15.47 1.20 -2.95
CA LEU A 415 -16.16 2.48 -2.86
C LEU A 415 -15.34 3.53 -2.08
N ALA A 416 -14.65 3.12 -1.00
CA ALA A 416 -13.75 3.99 -0.26
C ALA A 416 -12.57 4.45 -1.13
N ILE A 417 -11.94 3.52 -1.86
CA ILE A 417 -10.86 3.83 -2.82
C ILE A 417 -11.36 4.84 -3.86
N LEU A 418 -12.50 4.57 -4.46
CA LEU A 418 -13.08 5.44 -5.50
C LEU A 418 -13.36 6.85 -4.97
N MET A 419 -14.08 6.95 -3.83
CA MET A 419 -14.46 8.23 -3.26
C MET A 419 -13.25 9.03 -2.77
N THR A 420 -12.29 8.39 -2.10
CA THR A 420 -11.11 9.10 -1.59
C THR A 420 -10.23 9.58 -2.75
N ILE A 421 -9.98 8.76 -3.74
CA ILE A 421 -9.18 9.16 -4.91
C ILE A 421 -9.90 10.23 -5.74
N LEU A 422 -11.19 10.04 -6.07
CA LEU A 422 -11.93 11.00 -6.90
C LEU A 422 -12.17 12.33 -6.20
N ILE A 423 -12.40 12.34 -4.89
CA ILE A 423 -12.75 13.57 -4.16
C ILE A 423 -11.51 14.19 -3.52
N GLN A 424 -10.77 13.42 -2.70
CA GLN A 424 -9.66 13.98 -1.92
C GLN A 424 -8.44 14.26 -2.79
N ALA A 425 -7.97 13.29 -3.59
CA ALA A 425 -6.78 13.49 -4.40
C ALA A 425 -6.95 14.62 -5.43
N THR A 426 -8.12 14.74 -6.07
CA THR A 426 -8.38 15.81 -7.05
C THR A 426 -8.47 17.20 -6.42
N THR A 427 -8.95 17.30 -5.18
CA THR A 427 -9.14 18.58 -4.48
C THR A 427 -7.94 18.99 -3.63
N THR A 428 -6.95 18.12 -3.45
CA THR A 428 -5.76 18.38 -2.61
C THR A 428 -5.02 19.65 -3.02
N ARG A 429 -4.80 19.87 -4.32
CA ARG A 429 -4.14 21.09 -4.82
C ARG A 429 -4.90 22.36 -4.48
N TRP A 430 -6.21 22.36 -4.69
CA TRP A 430 -7.08 23.49 -4.38
C TRP A 430 -7.06 23.81 -2.88
N LEU A 431 -7.14 22.78 -2.03
CA LEU A 431 -7.11 22.94 -0.58
C LEU A 431 -5.75 23.46 -0.10
N ALA A 432 -4.64 22.91 -0.62
CA ALA A 432 -3.29 23.40 -0.32
C ALA A 432 -3.14 24.89 -0.62
N GLY A 433 -3.67 25.34 -1.77
CA GLY A 433 -3.68 26.75 -2.12
C GLY A 433 -4.50 27.62 -1.17
N LYS A 434 -5.71 27.17 -0.78
CA LYS A 434 -6.55 27.89 0.20
C LYS A 434 -5.95 27.99 1.59
N LEU A 435 -5.17 27.01 1.99
CA LEU A 435 -4.55 26.94 3.32
C LEU A 435 -3.15 27.58 3.36
N ASP A 436 -2.66 28.15 2.25
CA ASP A 436 -1.30 28.70 2.12
C ASP A 436 -0.18 27.69 2.45
N LEU A 437 -0.38 26.43 2.03
CA LEU A 437 0.56 25.34 2.26
C LEU A 437 1.41 25.00 1.03
N LEU A 438 1.17 25.65 -0.10
CA LEU A 438 2.04 25.54 -1.27
C LEU A 438 3.44 26.06 -0.94
N ALA A 439 4.47 25.34 -1.35
CA ALA A 439 5.84 25.82 -1.24
C ALA A 439 5.95 27.10 -2.09
N LYS A 440 6.53 28.14 -1.52
CA LYS A 440 6.92 29.34 -2.29
C LYS A 440 8.19 29.01 -3.03
N ASP A 441 8.21 29.26 -4.34
CA ASP A 441 9.41 29.17 -5.18
C ASP A 441 10.51 30.06 -4.64
#